data_02a45d2ffb3552c7d4577732c2bfb27b
#
_entry.id   02a45d2ffb3552c7d4577732c2bfb27b
#
_cell.length_a   1.000
_cell.length_b   1.000
_cell.length_c   1.000
_cell.angle_alpha   90.00
_cell.angle_beta   90.00
_cell.angle_gamma   90.00
#
_symmetry.space_group_name_H-M   'P 1'
#
loop_
_entity.id
_entity.type
_entity.pdbx_description
1 polymer ?
#
loop_
_entity_poly.entity_id
_entity_poly.type
_entity_poly.pdbx_seq_one_letter_code
_entity_poly.pdbx_strand_id
1 'polypeptide(L)'
;MRLIRWSNVLFVAALIWVMEKWVAVPILDAVAFGEQLPWFVLVLLMAGTALIAAGGYVINDYFDVKIDRINRPDEVVVTRSVSKPTAMRLSLCLSGVGIACGIAVAALLRSVTIGIIFIAVPGLLWFYSSSYKRLFMLGNIVIALLAAMTPLLVALSNVAVLEMRYGIIMPYISLEHDLYIWLGGFAVFAFLLTWIREIIKDLQDQMGDRELECHSMPVVWGETWTKIFVTVLIAGTLALIGHIWYHLLPFDISWTSMSTRYIALGIVTPLLCSIWLLWAAKIPSDYKSCQQVIKFAMFIGMLYSICIVRGLPMIG
;
A
#
# COMPACT_ATOMS: atom_id res chain seq x y z
N MET A 1 8.25 -18.49 8.62
CA MET A 1 8.58 -17.12 8.16
C MET A 1 8.08 -16.80 6.75
N ARG A 2 8.03 -17.74 5.79
CA ARG A 2 7.48 -17.51 4.44
C ARG A 2 5.98 -17.19 4.45
N LEU A 3 5.19 -17.87 5.28
CA LEU A 3 3.74 -17.75 5.33
C LEU A 3 3.21 -16.34 5.65
N ILE A 4 3.86 -15.60 6.55
CA ILE A 4 3.46 -14.24 6.95
C ILE A 4 4.01 -13.17 6.00
N ARG A 5 4.87 -13.53 5.05
CA ARG A 5 5.54 -12.57 4.13
C ARG A 5 6.12 -11.36 4.87
N TRP A 6 6.85 -11.64 5.89
CA TRP A 6 7.38 -10.74 6.91
C TRP A 6 8.08 -9.47 6.36
N SER A 7 8.74 -9.53 5.17
CA SER A 7 9.25 -8.33 4.51
C SER A 7 8.15 -7.32 4.12
N ASN A 8 6.98 -7.82 3.68
CA ASN A 8 5.86 -6.96 3.34
C ASN A 8 5.17 -6.42 4.61
N VAL A 9 5.09 -7.23 5.67
CA VAL A 9 4.54 -6.81 6.96
C VAL A 9 5.38 -5.71 7.59
N LEU A 10 6.71 -5.84 7.54
CA LEU A 10 7.64 -4.79 7.97
C LEU A 10 7.51 -3.52 7.11
N PHE A 11 7.34 -3.68 5.80
CA PHE A 11 7.14 -2.55 4.91
C PHE A 11 5.90 -1.75 5.29
N VAL A 12 4.77 -2.41 5.61
CA VAL A 12 3.53 -1.74 6.06
C VAL A 12 3.76 -0.98 7.37
N ALA A 13 4.41 -1.60 8.35
CA ALA A 13 4.74 -0.92 9.61
C ALA A 13 5.69 0.27 9.40
N ALA A 14 6.74 0.10 8.57
CA ALA A 14 7.67 1.16 8.23
C ALA A 14 6.99 2.30 7.48
N LEU A 15 6.03 2.00 6.59
CA LEU A 15 5.26 3.01 5.87
C LEU A 15 4.48 3.90 6.85
N ILE A 16 3.78 3.31 7.83
CA ILE A 16 3.05 4.08 8.85
C ILE A 16 4.02 4.98 9.64
N TRP A 17 5.15 4.42 10.07
CA TRP A 17 6.15 5.17 10.83
C TRP A 17 6.73 6.33 10.01
N VAL A 18 7.09 6.09 8.74
CA VAL A 18 7.63 7.10 7.83
C VAL A 18 6.59 8.19 7.55
N MET A 19 5.34 7.81 7.26
CA MET A 19 4.27 8.77 7.01
C MET A 19 4.00 9.65 8.24
N GLU A 20 4.03 9.08 9.43
CA GLU A 20 3.89 9.85 10.67
C GLU A 20 5.09 10.79 10.87
N LYS A 21 6.32 10.25 10.89
CA LYS A 21 7.49 11.02 11.34
C LYS A 21 8.06 11.95 10.29
N TRP A 22 7.86 11.65 8.99
CA TRP A 22 8.47 12.42 7.91
C TRP A 22 7.43 13.17 7.04
N VAL A 23 6.14 13.00 7.30
CA VAL A 23 5.09 13.76 6.61
C VAL A 23 4.19 14.47 7.62
N ALA A 24 3.47 13.73 8.49
CA ALA A 24 2.50 14.33 9.40
C ALA A 24 3.17 15.27 10.41
N VAL A 25 4.20 14.80 11.13
CA VAL A 25 4.90 15.60 12.15
C VAL A 25 5.47 16.91 11.60
N PRO A 26 6.21 16.93 10.46
CA PRO A 26 6.69 18.20 9.90
C PRO A 26 5.58 19.18 9.49
N ILE A 27 4.42 18.67 9.02
CA ILE A 27 3.27 19.54 8.71
C ILE A 27 2.71 20.16 10.00
N LEU A 28 2.58 19.37 11.07
CA LEU A 28 2.10 19.84 12.36
C LEU A 28 3.05 20.87 12.99
N ASP A 29 4.36 20.60 12.94
CA ASP A 29 5.38 21.47 13.50
C ASP A 29 5.48 22.82 12.73
N ALA A 30 5.25 22.81 11.40
CA ALA A 30 5.29 24.02 10.56
C ALA A 30 4.23 25.07 10.95
N VAL A 31 3.13 24.67 11.57
CA VAL A 31 2.04 25.57 12.04
C VAL A 31 2.01 25.72 13.57
N ALA A 32 3.09 25.34 14.26
CA ALA A 32 3.24 25.40 15.71
C ALA A 32 2.16 24.62 16.51
N PHE A 33 1.45 23.69 15.86
CA PHE A 33 0.61 22.71 16.53
C PHE A 33 1.48 21.52 16.96
N GLY A 34 2.15 21.61 18.11
CA GLY A 34 3.05 20.57 18.63
C GLY A 34 2.38 19.27 19.09
N GLU A 35 1.11 19.04 18.75
CA GLU A 35 0.33 17.87 19.14
C GLU A 35 0.59 16.73 18.16
N GLN A 36 1.53 15.89 18.46
CA GLN A 36 1.85 14.69 17.71
C GLN A 36 1.02 13.49 18.19
N LEU A 37 0.87 12.49 17.30
CA LEU A 37 0.29 11.20 17.69
C LEU A 37 1.10 10.59 18.85
N PRO A 38 0.48 10.22 19.99
CA PRO A 38 1.19 9.60 21.10
C PRO A 38 1.93 8.34 20.65
N TRP A 39 3.17 8.16 21.07
CA TRP A 39 4.04 7.06 20.60
C TRP A 39 3.40 5.67 20.76
N PHE A 40 2.67 5.43 21.85
CA PHE A 40 2.00 4.15 22.09
C PHE A 40 0.81 3.93 21.14
N VAL A 41 0.12 4.99 20.72
CA VAL A 41 -0.95 4.93 19.70
C VAL A 41 -0.33 4.60 18.34
N LEU A 42 0.79 5.22 17.99
CA LEU A 42 1.53 4.91 16.78
C LEU A 42 1.98 3.44 16.76
N VAL A 43 2.50 2.93 17.86
CA VAL A 43 2.89 1.51 17.98
C VAL A 43 1.69 0.58 17.83
N LEU A 44 0.55 0.89 18.45
CA LEU A 44 -0.69 0.11 18.28
C LEU A 44 -1.20 0.15 16.83
N LEU A 45 -1.13 1.31 16.19
CA LEU A 45 -1.53 1.49 14.79
C LEU A 45 -0.65 0.63 13.86
N MET A 46 0.68 0.70 14.04
CA MET A 46 1.64 -0.10 13.30
C MET A 46 1.43 -1.61 13.51
N ALA A 47 1.33 -2.02 14.78
CA ALA A 47 1.15 -3.42 15.15
C ALA A 47 -0.19 -3.98 14.64
N GLY A 48 -1.29 -3.25 14.83
CA GLY A 48 -2.62 -3.65 14.37
C GLY A 48 -2.68 -3.84 12.87
N THR A 49 -2.18 -2.86 12.11
CA THR A 49 -2.15 -2.93 10.64
C THR A 49 -1.24 -4.05 10.13
N ALA A 50 -0.06 -4.20 10.72
CA ALA A 50 0.90 -5.26 10.39
C ALA A 50 0.34 -6.67 10.67
N LEU A 51 -0.34 -6.85 11.80
CA LEU A 51 -0.97 -8.12 12.17
C LEU A 51 -2.14 -8.49 11.24
N ILE A 52 -2.98 -7.51 10.86
CA ILE A 52 -4.04 -7.72 9.88
C ILE A 52 -3.46 -8.09 8.52
N ALA A 53 -2.41 -7.40 8.07
CA ALA A 53 -1.74 -7.74 6.81
C ALA A 53 -1.13 -9.16 6.87
N ALA A 54 -0.50 -9.53 7.97
CA ALA A 54 0.02 -10.89 8.19
C ALA A 54 -1.09 -11.95 8.15
N GLY A 55 -2.21 -11.71 8.84
CA GLY A 55 -3.41 -12.57 8.79
C GLY A 55 -3.96 -12.71 7.38
N GLY A 56 -3.98 -11.60 6.62
CA GLY A 56 -4.37 -11.55 5.21
C GLY A 56 -3.47 -12.40 4.31
N TYR A 57 -2.15 -12.40 4.51
CA TYR A 57 -1.26 -13.27 3.75
C TYR A 57 -1.50 -14.76 4.07
N VAL A 58 -1.72 -15.08 5.34
CA VAL A 58 -1.98 -16.48 5.75
C VAL A 58 -3.31 -16.99 5.17
N ILE A 59 -4.37 -16.18 5.19
CA ILE A 59 -5.66 -16.59 4.63
C ILE A 59 -5.61 -16.68 3.10
N ASN A 60 -4.83 -15.81 2.45
CA ASN A 60 -4.60 -15.91 1.01
C ASN A 60 -3.93 -17.24 0.64
N ASP A 61 -2.83 -17.60 1.32
CA ASP A 61 -2.12 -18.86 1.08
C ASP A 61 -3.01 -20.10 1.43
N TYR A 62 -3.95 -19.96 2.38
CA TYR A 62 -4.93 -21.01 2.69
C TYR A 62 -5.88 -21.32 1.51
N PHE A 63 -6.40 -20.29 0.86
CA PHE A 63 -7.31 -20.44 -0.29
C PHE A 63 -6.54 -20.77 -1.58
N ASP A 64 -5.28 -20.35 -1.70
CA ASP A 64 -4.45 -20.47 -2.91
C ASP A 64 -3.74 -21.81 -3.08
N VAL A 65 -3.87 -22.76 -2.15
CA VAL A 65 -3.15 -24.05 -2.19
C VAL A 65 -3.23 -24.73 -3.56
N LYS A 66 -4.40 -24.71 -4.22
CA LYS A 66 -4.57 -25.38 -5.52
C LYS A 66 -3.85 -24.64 -6.63
N ILE A 67 -4.00 -23.33 -6.70
CA ILE A 67 -3.41 -22.49 -7.74
C ILE A 67 -1.89 -22.38 -7.58
N ASP A 68 -1.40 -22.28 -6.35
CA ASP A 68 0.03 -22.21 -6.05
C ASP A 68 0.77 -23.54 -6.37
N ARG A 69 0.08 -24.68 -6.30
CA ARG A 69 0.66 -25.96 -6.75
C ARG A 69 0.94 -26.00 -8.25
N ILE A 70 0.23 -25.21 -9.05
CA ILE A 70 0.43 -25.10 -10.49
C ILE A 70 1.50 -24.05 -10.77
N ASN A 71 1.32 -22.83 -10.23
CA ASN A 71 2.14 -21.69 -10.55
C ASN A 71 3.51 -21.70 -9.84
N ARG A 72 3.56 -22.20 -8.59
CA ARG A 72 4.75 -22.12 -7.70
C ARG A 72 4.83 -23.32 -6.76
N PRO A 73 4.98 -24.54 -7.28
CA PRO A 73 4.93 -25.76 -6.47
C PRO A 73 5.93 -25.77 -5.30
N ASP A 74 7.11 -25.13 -5.46
CA ASP A 74 8.16 -25.10 -4.43
C ASP A 74 7.93 -24.02 -3.36
N GLU A 75 7.02 -23.08 -3.58
CA GLU A 75 6.69 -22.01 -2.65
C GLU A 75 5.48 -22.33 -1.74
N VAL A 76 4.76 -23.43 -1.99
CA VAL A 76 3.60 -23.87 -1.21
C VAL A 76 3.99 -24.20 0.22
N VAL A 77 3.46 -23.45 1.21
CA VAL A 77 3.70 -23.65 2.65
C VAL A 77 2.52 -24.38 3.30
N VAL A 78 1.32 -23.97 3.00
CA VAL A 78 0.10 -24.62 3.51
C VAL A 78 -0.06 -25.99 2.85
N THR A 79 -0.29 -27.02 3.63
CA THR A 79 -0.31 -28.46 3.29
C THR A 79 1.06 -29.13 3.20
N ARG A 80 2.18 -28.39 3.05
CA ARG A 80 3.53 -28.98 3.13
C ARG A 80 4.13 -28.86 4.55
N SER A 81 4.18 -27.63 5.07
CA SER A 81 4.82 -27.33 6.37
C SER A 81 3.82 -26.95 7.45
N VAL A 82 2.63 -26.45 7.06
CA VAL A 82 1.58 -26.01 7.98
C VAL A 82 0.26 -26.65 7.55
N SER A 83 -0.48 -27.26 8.48
CA SER A 83 -1.77 -27.82 8.18
C SER A 83 -2.81 -26.73 7.89
N LYS A 84 -3.84 -27.03 7.06
CA LYS A 84 -4.93 -26.09 6.77
C LYS A 84 -5.62 -25.56 8.05
N PRO A 85 -6.00 -26.39 9.03
CA PRO A 85 -6.61 -25.91 10.27
C PRO A 85 -5.68 -24.98 11.06
N THR A 86 -4.38 -25.23 11.04
CA THR A 86 -3.38 -24.37 11.72
C THR A 86 -3.24 -23.02 11.01
N ALA A 87 -3.18 -23.00 9.67
CA ALA A 87 -3.17 -21.75 8.90
C ALA A 87 -4.42 -20.91 9.16
N MET A 88 -5.59 -21.53 9.17
CA MET A 88 -6.86 -20.86 9.49
C MET A 88 -6.83 -20.23 10.89
N ARG A 89 -6.46 -21.03 11.92
CA ARG A 89 -6.37 -20.51 13.30
C ARG A 89 -5.35 -19.37 13.42
N LEU A 90 -4.19 -19.49 12.75
CA LEU A 90 -3.17 -18.43 12.74
C LEU A 90 -3.71 -17.15 12.12
N SER A 91 -4.37 -17.22 10.97
CA SER A 91 -4.98 -16.06 10.33
C SER A 91 -6.00 -15.37 11.23
N LEU A 92 -6.90 -16.15 11.86
CA LEU A 92 -7.92 -15.62 12.77
C LEU A 92 -7.29 -14.97 14.02
N CYS A 93 -6.28 -15.60 14.62
CA CYS A 93 -5.55 -15.02 15.77
C CYS A 93 -4.86 -13.70 15.40
N LEU A 94 -4.11 -13.67 14.29
CA LEU A 94 -3.41 -12.46 13.83
C LEU A 94 -4.40 -11.32 13.55
N SER A 95 -5.47 -11.62 12.81
CA SER A 95 -6.50 -10.63 12.51
C SER A 95 -7.24 -10.17 13.77
N GLY A 96 -7.56 -11.10 14.68
CA GLY A 96 -8.24 -10.78 15.94
C GLY A 96 -7.43 -9.86 16.85
N VAL A 97 -6.11 -10.14 17.01
CA VAL A 97 -5.23 -9.26 17.77
C VAL A 97 -5.06 -7.93 17.05
N GLY A 98 -4.95 -7.92 15.72
CA GLY A 98 -4.90 -6.69 14.92
C GLY A 98 -6.15 -5.83 15.09
N ILE A 99 -7.36 -6.44 15.06
CA ILE A 99 -8.63 -5.75 15.35
C ILE A 99 -8.62 -5.16 16.77
N ALA A 100 -8.18 -5.94 17.77
CA ALA A 100 -8.12 -5.46 19.15
C ALA A 100 -7.20 -4.22 19.28
N CYS A 101 -6.03 -4.23 18.64
CA CYS A 101 -5.15 -3.05 18.56
C CYS A 101 -5.88 -1.86 17.91
N GLY A 102 -6.57 -2.07 16.79
CA GLY A 102 -7.31 -1.03 16.10
C GLY A 102 -8.47 -0.45 16.91
N ILE A 103 -9.21 -1.29 17.63
CA ILE A 103 -10.27 -0.85 18.55
C ILE A 103 -9.67 -0.03 19.71
N ALA A 104 -8.50 -0.44 20.23
CA ALA A 104 -7.79 0.34 21.24
C ALA A 104 -7.40 1.73 20.72
N VAL A 105 -6.85 1.81 19.48
CA VAL A 105 -6.57 3.09 18.81
C VAL A 105 -7.83 3.93 18.65
N ALA A 106 -8.92 3.32 18.16
CA ALA A 106 -10.21 3.99 17.97
C ALA A 106 -10.77 4.57 19.29
N ALA A 107 -10.67 3.82 20.37
CA ALA A 107 -11.10 4.26 21.70
C ALA A 107 -10.23 5.41 22.25
N LEU A 108 -8.91 5.30 22.11
CA LEU A 108 -7.95 6.31 22.55
C LEU A 108 -8.11 7.63 21.77
N LEU A 109 -8.38 7.55 20.46
CA LEU A 109 -8.58 8.71 19.59
C LEU A 109 -10.04 9.13 19.46
N ARG A 110 -10.98 8.46 20.13
CA ARG A 110 -12.43 8.69 20.06
C ARG A 110 -12.96 8.68 18.60
N SER A 111 -12.34 7.91 17.73
CA SER A 111 -12.66 7.86 16.30
C SER A 111 -13.37 6.56 15.93
N VAL A 112 -14.68 6.64 15.69
CA VAL A 112 -15.49 5.51 15.21
C VAL A 112 -15.01 5.03 13.85
N THR A 113 -14.58 5.94 12.98
CA THR A 113 -14.10 5.63 11.62
C THR A 113 -12.91 4.68 11.66
N ILE A 114 -11.92 4.93 12.52
CA ILE A 114 -10.76 4.03 12.70
C ILE A 114 -11.22 2.64 13.14
N GLY A 115 -12.14 2.56 14.08
CA GLY A 115 -12.70 1.29 14.55
C GLY A 115 -13.38 0.49 13.42
N ILE A 116 -14.20 1.15 12.61
CA ILE A 116 -14.85 0.53 11.44
C ILE A 116 -13.81 0.01 10.45
N ILE A 117 -12.76 0.78 10.15
CA ILE A 117 -11.69 0.36 9.23
C ILE A 117 -11.03 -0.92 9.72
N PHE A 118 -10.63 -0.97 11.00
CA PHE A 118 -9.95 -2.15 11.55
C PHE A 118 -10.83 -3.41 11.62
N ILE A 119 -12.16 -3.27 11.67
CA ILE A 119 -13.10 -4.38 11.60
C ILE A 119 -13.36 -4.79 10.13
N ALA A 120 -13.51 -3.82 9.23
CA ALA A 120 -13.87 -4.07 7.84
C ALA A 120 -12.71 -4.67 7.02
N VAL A 121 -11.47 -4.19 7.23
CA VAL A 121 -10.30 -4.61 6.43
C VAL A 121 -10.03 -6.12 6.50
N PRO A 122 -10.02 -6.80 7.65
CA PRO A 122 -9.89 -8.26 7.71
C PRO A 122 -10.99 -8.99 6.94
N GLY A 123 -12.23 -8.49 7.01
CA GLY A 123 -13.35 -9.02 6.22
C GLY A 123 -13.11 -8.87 4.71
N LEU A 124 -12.66 -7.71 4.26
CA LEU A 124 -12.30 -7.47 2.85
C LEU A 124 -11.16 -8.38 2.39
N LEU A 125 -10.13 -8.61 3.21
CA LEU A 125 -9.03 -9.53 2.91
C LEU A 125 -9.51 -10.98 2.82
N TRP A 126 -10.48 -11.37 3.66
CA TRP A 126 -11.12 -12.67 3.57
C TRP A 126 -11.89 -12.84 2.25
N PHE A 127 -12.79 -11.88 1.92
CA PHE A 127 -13.56 -11.91 0.67
C PHE A 127 -12.66 -11.81 -0.56
N TYR A 128 -11.60 -11.00 -0.49
CA TYR A 128 -10.58 -10.99 -1.54
C TYR A 128 -10.01 -12.39 -1.77
N SER A 129 -9.54 -13.04 -0.70
CA SER A 129 -8.85 -14.34 -0.81
C SER A 129 -9.79 -15.47 -1.25
N SER A 130 -11.06 -15.44 -0.81
CA SER A 130 -12.03 -16.48 -1.12
C SER A 130 -12.68 -16.32 -2.51
N SER A 131 -12.93 -15.08 -2.94
CA SER A 131 -13.80 -14.82 -4.10
C SER A 131 -13.29 -13.74 -5.04
N TYR A 132 -12.99 -12.52 -4.55
CA TYR A 132 -12.79 -11.34 -5.42
C TYR A 132 -11.57 -11.44 -6.32
N LYS A 133 -10.49 -12.10 -5.89
CA LYS A 133 -9.29 -12.31 -6.72
C LYS A 133 -9.54 -13.14 -7.98
N ARG A 134 -10.66 -13.90 -8.04
CA ARG A 134 -11.06 -14.67 -9.20
C ARG A 134 -11.88 -13.87 -10.20
N LEU A 135 -12.31 -12.67 -9.82
CA LEU A 135 -13.15 -11.80 -10.63
C LEU A 135 -12.29 -10.79 -11.39
N PHE A 136 -12.75 -10.46 -12.60
CA PHE A 136 -12.07 -9.49 -13.45
C PHE A 136 -11.81 -8.17 -12.73
N MET A 137 -10.55 -7.78 -12.59
CA MET A 137 -10.05 -6.54 -11.97
C MET A 137 -10.44 -6.29 -10.51
N LEU A 138 -11.53 -6.87 -10.01
CA LEU A 138 -12.07 -6.52 -8.69
C LEU A 138 -11.07 -6.81 -7.56
N GLY A 139 -10.41 -7.96 -7.60
CA GLY A 139 -9.40 -8.33 -6.62
C GLY A 139 -8.23 -7.34 -6.60
N ASN A 140 -7.73 -6.95 -7.77
CA ASN A 140 -6.59 -6.04 -7.92
C ASN A 140 -6.92 -4.65 -7.35
N ILE A 141 -8.13 -4.14 -7.63
CA ILE A 141 -8.62 -2.87 -7.10
C ILE A 141 -8.77 -2.93 -5.57
N VAL A 142 -9.34 -4.00 -5.03
CA VAL A 142 -9.50 -4.15 -3.57
C VAL A 142 -8.15 -4.11 -2.85
N ILE A 143 -7.15 -4.87 -3.33
CA ILE A 143 -5.80 -4.84 -2.73
C ILE A 143 -5.14 -3.47 -2.87
N ALA A 144 -5.31 -2.80 -4.02
CA ALA A 144 -4.79 -1.46 -4.23
C ALA A 144 -5.44 -0.42 -3.29
N LEU A 145 -6.75 -0.50 -3.06
CA LEU A 145 -7.46 0.34 -2.08
C LEU A 145 -6.97 0.08 -0.65
N LEU A 146 -6.76 -1.18 -0.27
CA LEU A 146 -6.23 -1.52 1.05
C LEU A 146 -4.80 -0.99 1.26
N ALA A 147 -3.97 -1.00 0.21
CA ALA A 147 -2.65 -0.37 0.27
C ALA A 147 -2.73 1.16 0.46
N ALA A 148 -3.64 1.82 -0.25
CA ALA A 148 -3.89 3.25 -0.12
C ALA A 148 -4.43 3.65 1.27
N MET A 149 -5.19 2.76 1.92
CA MET A 149 -5.69 3.02 3.28
C MET A 149 -4.57 3.20 4.31
N THR A 150 -3.36 2.67 4.07
CA THR A 150 -2.26 2.76 5.05
C THR A 150 -1.80 4.20 5.30
N PRO A 151 -1.45 5.03 4.29
CA PRO A 151 -1.17 6.45 4.51
C PRO A 151 -2.38 7.24 5.01
N LEU A 152 -3.59 6.93 4.50
CA LEU A 152 -4.82 7.60 4.94
C LEU A 152 -5.14 7.32 6.42
N LEU A 153 -4.80 6.14 6.94
CA LEU A 153 -4.99 5.80 8.33
C LEU A 153 -4.12 6.69 9.24
N VAL A 154 -2.91 7.08 8.79
CA VAL A 154 -2.07 8.05 9.49
C VAL A 154 -2.73 9.43 9.49
N ALA A 155 -3.25 9.89 8.33
CA ALA A 155 -3.99 11.16 8.24
C ALA A 155 -5.18 11.18 9.21
N LEU A 156 -6.05 10.16 9.14
CA LEU A 156 -7.22 10.02 10.01
C LEU A 156 -6.85 10.02 11.50
N SER A 157 -5.73 9.37 11.86
CA SER A 157 -5.29 9.31 13.26
C SER A 157 -4.82 10.68 13.77
N ASN A 158 -4.08 11.44 12.97
CA ASN A 158 -3.64 12.79 13.32
C ASN A 158 -4.82 13.76 13.37
N VAL A 159 -5.73 13.72 12.39
CA VAL A 159 -6.96 14.52 12.39
C VAL A 159 -7.79 14.23 13.64
N ALA A 160 -7.94 12.97 14.04
CA ALA A 160 -8.66 12.61 15.28
C ALA A 160 -8.00 13.20 16.54
N VAL A 161 -6.66 13.27 16.63
CA VAL A 161 -5.96 13.96 17.72
C VAL A 161 -6.28 15.45 17.71
N LEU A 162 -6.22 16.09 16.54
CA LEU A 162 -6.52 17.51 16.38
C LEU A 162 -7.98 17.83 16.75
N GLU A 163 -8.94 17.02 16.30
CA GLU A 163 -10.35 17.15 16.67
C GLU A 163 -10.58 17.04 18.18
N MET A 164 -9.90 16.10 18.83
CA MET A 164 -9.99 15.94 20.29
C MET A 164 -9.49 17.16 21.05
N ARG A 165 -8.46 17.84 20.54
CA ARG A 165 -7.82 18.98 21.19
C ARG A 165 -8.47 20.31 20.83
N TYR A 166 -8.78 20.49 19.55
CA TYR A 166 -9.11 21.78 18.97
C TYR A 166 -10.50 21.82 18.32
N GLY A 167 -11.38 20.85 18.55
CA GLY A 167 -12.62 20.56 17.84
C GLY A 167 -13.44 21.76 17.36
N ILE A 168 -13.56 22.82 18.19
CA ILE A 168 -14.29 24.05 17.84
C ILE A 168 -13.53 24.90 16.81
N ILE A 169 -12.20 24.83 16.77
CA ILE A 169 -11.33 25.68 15.93
C ILE A 169 -10.98 24.97 14.62
N MET A 170 -11.10 23.64 14.54
CA MET A 170 -10.75 22.84 13.36
C MET A 170 -11.31 23.35 12.03
N PRO A 171 -12.58 23.79 11.90
CA PRO A 171 -13.11 24.30 10.64
C PRO A 171 -12.43 25.58 10.12
N TYR A 172 -11.66 26.24 10.96
CA TYR A 172 -10.96 27.51 10.65
C TYR A 172 -9.46 27.32 10.37
N ILE A 173 -8.96 26.07 10.41
CA ILE A 173 -7.55 25.76 10.24
C ILE A 173 -7.40 24.87 8.99
N SER A 174 -6.50 25.25 8.07
CA SER A 174 -6.22 24.47 6.84
C SER A 174 -5.47 23.17 7.10
N LEU A 175 -5.04 22.90 8.31
CA LEU A 175 -4.15 21.80 8.70
C LEU A 175 -4.70 20.40 8.37
N GLU A 176 -6.01 20.20 8.57
CA GLU A 176 -6.68 18.97 8.16
C GLU A 176 -6.56 18.75 6.65
N HIS A 177 -6.78 19.80 5.88
CA HIS A 177 -6.65 19.79 4.42
C HIS A 177 -5.23 19.46 3.98
N ASP A 178 -4.23 20.05 4.61
CA ASP A 178 -2.81 19.81 4.30
C ASP A 178 -2.40 18.37 4.61
N LEU A 179 -2.84 17.80 5.74
CA LEU A 179 -2.62 16.40 6.08
C LEU A 179 -3.22 15.45 5.02
N TYR A 180 -4.48 15.71 4.59
CA TYR A 180 -5.12 14.89 3.56
C TYR A 180 -4.50 15.07 2.18
N ILE A 181 -4.04 16.26 1.80
CA ILE A 181 -3.33 16.47 0.53
C ILE A 181 -2.04 15.66 0.49
N TRP A 182 -1.18 15.82 1.49
CA TRP A 182 0.12 15.16 1.48
C TRP A 182 0.01 13.64 1.65
N LEU A 183 -0.68 13.17 2.67
CA LEU A 183 -0.85 11.73 2.91
C LEU A 183 -1.75 11.09 1.86
N GLY A 184 -2.74 11.81 1.33
CA GLY A 184 -3.57 11.41 0.20
C GLY A 184 -2.77 11.25 -1.09
N GLY A 185 -1.79 12.12 -1.34
CA GLY A 185 -0.84 11.96 -2.43
C GLY A 185 -0.09 10.63 -2.35
N PHE A 186 0.47 10.29 -1.18
CA PHE A 186 1.10 8.98 -0.95
C PHE A 186 0.10 7.83 -1.10
N ALA A 187 -1.16 8.00 -0.67
CA ALA A 187 -2.21 7.00 -0.83
C ALA A 187 -2.54 6.73 -2.30
N VAL A 188 -2.64 7.77 -3.13
CA VAL A 188 -2.84 7.63 -4.59
C VAL A 188 -1.69 6.85 -5.23
N PHE A 189 -0.44 7.16 -4.87
CA PHE A 189 0.71 6.39 -5.37
C PHE A 189 0.71 4.95 -4.88
N ALA A 190 0.40 4.71 -3.61
CA ALA A 190 0.26 3.36 -3.07
C ALA A 190 -0.82 2.58 -3.82
N PHE A 191 -1.95 3.20 -4.15
CA PHE A 191 -3.01 2.63 -4.97
C PHE A 191 -2.51 2.25 -6.36
N LEU A 192 -1.98 3.22 -7.12
CA LEU A 192 -1.59 3.03 -8.51
C LEU A 192 -0.50 1.98 -8.66
N LEU A 193 0.58 2.08 -7.87
CA LEU A 193 1.69 1.14 -7.97
C LEU A 193 1.31 -0.28 -7.48
N THR A 194 0.43 -0.39 -6.48
CA THR A 194 -0.09 -1.70 -6.06
C THR A 194 -0.99 -2.29 -7.14
N TRP A 195 -1.87 -1.50 -7.76
CA TRP A 195 -2.74 -1.95 -8.84
C TRP A 195 -1.93 -2.45 -10.05
N ILE A 196 -0.95 -1.67 -10.50
CA ILE A 196 0.00 -2.09 -11.55
C ILE A 196 0.67 -3.42 -11.19
N ARG A 197 1.19 -3.53 -9.98
CA ARG A 197 1.90 -4.73 -9.51
C ARG A 197 1.00 -5.97 -9.46
N GLU A 198 -0.25 -5.83 -8.99
CA GLU A 198 -1.18 -6.96 -8.93
C GLU A 198 -1.57 -7.44 -10.35
N ILE A 199 -1.77 -6.54 -11.31
CA ILE A 199 -2.03 -6.94 -12.71
C ILE A 199 -0.81 -7.65 -13.33
N ILE A 200 0.42 -7.18 -13.06
CA ILE A 200 1.64 -7.88 -13.51
C ILE A 200 1.77 -9.25 -12.83
N LYS A 201 1.30 -9.39 -11.60
CA LYS A 201 1.25 -10.68 -10.92
C LYS A 201 0.26 -11.63 -11.57
N ASP A 202 -0.90 -11.14 -12.03
CA ASP A 202 -1.86 -11.97 -12.77
C ASP A 202 -1.27 -12.46 -14.09
N LEU A 203 -0.44 -11.64 -14.80
CA LEU A 203 0.32 -12.08 -15.95
C LEU A 203 1.30 -13.20 -15.60
N GLN A 204 1.95 -13.15 -14.45
CA GLN A 204 2.82 -14.21 -13.96
C GLN A 204 2.07 -15.50 -13.66
N ASP A 205 0.87 -15.39 -13.09
CA ASP A 205 0.09 -16.50 -12.56
C ASP A 205 -0.94 -17.06 -13.56
N GLN A 206 -0.93 -16.57 -14.83
CA GLN A 206 -1.93 -16.84 -15.88
C GLN A 206 -2.20 -18.32 -16.14
N MET A 207 -1.21 -19.22 -16.00
CA MET A 207 -1.41 -20.66 -16.23
C MET A 207 -2.36 -21.26 -15.21
N GLY A 208 -2.10 -21.05 -13.93
CA GLY A 208 -2.97 -21.57 -12.86
C GLY A 208 -4.34 -20.91 -12.86
N ASP A 209 -4.41 -19.61 -13.22
CA ASP A 209 -5.67 -18.89 -13.33
C ASP A 209 -6.57 -19.53 -14.40
N ARG A 210 -6.02 -19.89 -15.57
CA ARG A 210 -6.78 -20.57 -16.63
C ARG A 210 -7.24 -21.96 -16.22
N GLU A 211 -6.40 -22.76 -15.58
CA GLU A 211 -6.74 -24.11 -15.16
C GLU A 211 -7.82 -24.15 -14.08
N LEU A 212 -7.92 -23.09 -13.24
CA LEU A 212 -8.90 -22.97 -12.17
C LEU A 212 -10.07 -22.04 -12.51
N GLU A 213 -10.26 -21.73 -13.80
CA GLU A 213 -11.36 -20.91 -14.31
C GLU A 213 -11.47 -19.54 -13.64
N CYS A 214 -10.33 -18.95 -13.23
CA CYS A 214 -10.29 -17.58 -12.74
C CYS A 214 -10.44 -16.59 -13.90
N HIS A 215 -11.15 -15.49 -13.66
CA HIS A 215 -11.38 -14.43 -14.64
C HIS A 215 -10.41 -13.26 -14.43
N SER A 216 -9.10 -13.55 -14.23
CA SER A 216 -8.09 -12.50 -14.15
C SER A 216 -7.95 -11.77 -15.51
N MET A 217 -7.43 -10.54 -15.49
CA MET A 217 -7.34 -9.72 -16.70
C MET A 217 -6.62 -10.42 -17.87
N PRO A 218 -5.45 -11.08 -17.69
CA PRO A 218 -4.77 -11.78 -18.76
C PRO A 218 -5.53 -13.02 -19.27
N VAL A 219 -6.40 -13.61 -18.46
CA VAL A 219 -7.27 -14.72 -18.90
C VAL A 219 -8.41 -14.21 -19.79
N VAL A 220 -9.02 -13.07 -19.44
CA VAL A 220 -10.20 -12.52 -20.15
C VAL A 220 -9.79 -11.70 -21.37
N TRP A 221 -8.81 -10.80 -21.25
CA TRP A 221 -8.38 -9.92 -22.33
C TRP A 221 -7.20 -10.47 -23.14
N GLY A 222 -6.49 -11.45 -22.60
CA GLY A 222 -5.23 -11.93 -23.16
C GLY A 222 -4.03 -11.08 -22.71
N GLU A 223 -2.85 -11.64 -22.92
CA GLU A 223 -1.58 -11.08 -22.47
C GLU A 223 -1.30 -9.70 -23.08
N THR A 224 -1.48 -9.54 -24.39
CA THR A 224 -1.14 -8.30 -25.11
C THR A 224 -1.98 -7.12 -24.64
N TRP A 225 -3.30 -7.27 -24.52
CA TRP A 225 -4.17 -6.20 -24.07
C TRP A 225 -3.93 -5.84 -22.60
N THR A 226 -3.61 -6.84 -21.78
CA THR A 226 -3.21 -6.61 -20.39
C THR A 226 -1.91 -5.80 -20.31
N LYS A 227 -0.90 -6.13 -21.13
CA LYS A 227 0.36 -5.35 -21.20
C LYS A 227 0.11 -3.90 -21.66
N ILE A 228 -0.75 -3.71 -22.67
CA ILE A 228 -1.16 -2.35 -23.11
C ILE A 228 -1.80 -1.58 -21.96
N PHE A 229 -2.77 -2.19 -21.27
CA PHE A 229 -3.44 -1.54 -20.15
C PHE A 229 -2.48 -1.14 -19.02
N VAL A 230 -1.57 -2.04 -18.63
CA VAL A 230 -0.53 -1.74 -17.64
C VAL A 230 0.38 -0.60 -18.12
N THR A 231 0.75 -0.58 -19.39
CA THR A 231 1.56 0.50 -19.97
C THR A 231 0.85 1.85 -19.91
N VAL A 232 -0.45 1.90 -20.24
CA VAL A 232 -1.28 3.11 -20.14
C VAL A 232 -1.39 3.55 -18.67
N LEU A 233 -1.56 2.61 -17.75
CA LEU A 233 -1.65 2.92 -16.32
C LEU A 233 -0.33 3.48 -15.78
N ILE A 234 0.82 2.94 -16.20
CA ILE A 234 2.14 3.48 -15.84
C ILE A 234 2.33 4.87 -16.47
N ALA A 235 1.97 5.05 -17.74
CA ALA A 235 2.05 6.36 -18.41
C ALA A 235 1.18 7.41 -17.72
N GLY A 236 -0.05 7.06 -17.33
CA GLY A 236 -0.92 7.92 -16.53
C GLY A 236 -0.32 8.26 -15.16
N THR A 237 0.30 7.28 -14.51
CA THR A 237 1.02 7.50 -13.23
C THR A 237 2.19 8.47 -13.42
N LEU A 238 2.99 8.31 -14.50
CA LEU A 238 4.10 9.23 -14.82
C LEU A 238 3.59 10.64 -15.14
N ALA A 239 2.48 10.76 -15.87
CA ALA A 239 1.86 12.06 -16.15
C ALA A 239 1.36 12.74 -14.87
N LEU A 240 0.76 11.97 -13.96
CA LEU A 240 0.34 12.48 -12.64
C LEU A 240 1.53 12.94 -11.80
N ILE A 241 2.63 12.16 -11.77
CA ILE A 241 3.88 12.56 -11.10
C ILE A 241 4.40 13.88 -11.68
N GLY A 242 4.46 13.98 -13.01
CA GLY A 242 4.91 15.19 -13.69
C GLY A 242 4.03 16.40 -13.37
N HIS A 243 2.70 16.22 -13.34
CA HIS A 243 1.77 17.28 -12.98
C HIS A 243 1.95 17.76 -11.53
N ILE A 244 2.01 16.82 -10.58
CA ILE A 244 2.21 17.13 -9.15
C ILE A 244 3.56 17.82 -8.96
N TRP A 245 4.62 17.30 -9.58
CA TRP A 245 5.95 17.87 -9.48
C TRP A 245 6.03 19.28 -10.02
N TYR A 246 5.38 19.56 -11.17
CA TYR A 246 5.43 20.87 -11.81
C TYR A 246 4.54 21.92 -11.13
N HIS A 247 3.35 21.53 -10.64
CA HIS A 247 2.34 22.49 -10.20
C HIS A 247 2.14 22.53 -8.68
N LEU A 248 2.42 21.44 -7.97
CA LEU A 248 2.01 21.31 -6.56
C LEU A 248 3.18 21.24 -5.58
N LEU A 249 4.36 20.78 -6.03
CA LEU A 249 5.51 20.71 -5.12
C LEU A 249 6.20 22.07 -5.02
N PRO A 250 6.53 22.54 -3.80
CA PRO A 250 7.19 23.83 -3.56
C PRO A 250 8.70 23.75 -3.81
N PHE A 251 9.17 22.87 -4.70
CA PHE A 251 10.57 22.64 -4.97
C PHE A 251 10.98 23.20 -6.33
N ASP A 252 12.21 23.72 -6.39
CA ASP A 252 12.81 24.15 -7.66
C ASP A 252 12.94 22.97 -8.64
N ILE A 253 12.49 23.18 -9.89
CA ILE A 253 12.47 22.18 -10.97
C ILE A 253 13.85 22.09 -11.66
N SER A 254 14.88 22.63 -11.08
CA SER A 254 16.23 22.53 -11.63
C SER A 254 16.84 21.15 -11.39
N TRP A 255 17.73 20.72 -12.28
CA TRP A 255 18.48 19.46 -12.09
C TRP A 255 19.42 19.51 -10.88
N THR A 256 19.69 20.68 -10.35
CA THR A 256 20.45 20.88 -9.11
C THR A 256 19.63 20.53 -7.87
N SER A 257 18.30 20.59 -7.96
CA SER A 257 17.40 20.23 -6.87
C SER A 257 17.49 18.74 -6.53
N MET A 258 17.58 18.44 -5.24
CA MET A 258 17.56 17.06 -4.73
C MET A 258 16.23 16.37 -5.07
N SER A 259 15.11 17.08 -4.94
CA SER A 259 13.76 16.57 -5.23
C SER A 259 13.64 16.14 -6.69
N THR A 260 14.09 16.99 -7.63
CA THR A 260 14.09 16.70 -9.07
C THR A 260 14.84 15.42 -9.40
N ARG A 261 16.09 15.32 -8.92
CA ARG A 261 16.92 14.12 -9.14
C ARG A 261 16.31 12.88 -8.51
N TYR A 262 15.72 13.01 -7.34
CA TYR A 262 15.09 11.90 -6.64
C TYR A 262 13.89 11.36 -7.42
N ILE A 263 13.00 12.24 -7.88
CA ILE A 263 11.82 11.85 -8.69
C ILE A 263 12.30 11.22 -10.01
N ALA A 264 13.20 11.88 -10.73
CA ALA A 264 13.65 11.43 -12.04
C ALA A 264 14.35 10.06 -11.98
N LEU A 265 15.34 9.91 -11.08
CA LEU A 265 16.15 8.69 -11.00
C LEU A 265 15.54 7.60 -10.14
N GLY A 266 14.88 8.00 -9.04
CA GLY A 266 14.34 7.05 -8.07
C GLY A 266 12.95 6.53 -8.38
N ILE A 267 12.12 7.31 -9.09
CA ILE A 267 10.72 6.94 -9.35
C ILE A 267 10.46 6.78 -10.85
N VAL A 268 10.75 7.82 -11.66
CA VAL A 268 10.45 7.81 -13.10
C VAL A 268 11.26 6.74 -13.83
N THR A 269 12.58 6.67 -13.58
CA THR A 269 13.44 5.67 -14.25
C THR A 269 13.00 4.22 -13.97
N PRO A 270 12.75 3.77 -12.73
CA PRO A 270 12.23 2.42 -12.49
C PRO A 270 10.87 2.15 -13.16
N LEU A 271 9.97 3.13 -13.22
CA LEU A 271 8.68 2.96 -13.90
C LEU A 271 8.86 2.80 -15.42
N LEU A 272 9.75 3.56 -16.05
CA LEU A 272 10.10 3.38 -17.46
C LEU A 272 10.78 2.02 -17.70
N CYS A 273 11.71 1.63 -16.83
CA CYS A 273 12.33 0.30 -16.89
C CYS A 273 11.29 -0.82 -16.76
N SER A 274 10.24 -0.63 -15.94
CA SER A 274 9.19 -1.63 -15.79
C SER A 274 8.37 -1.82 -17.07
N ILE A 275 8.15 -0.77 -17.87
CA ILE A 275 7.51 -0.88 -19.19
C ILE A 275 8.38 -1.75 -20.11
N TRP A 276 9.68 -1.46 -20.17
CA TRP A 276 10.60 -2.24 -21.00
C TRP A 276 10.63 -3.72 -20.60
N LEU A 277 10.76 -4.00 -19.28
CA LEU A 277 10.73 -5.37 -18.76
C LEU A 277 9.41 -6.08 -19.05
N LEU A 278 8.27 -5.38 -18.93
CA LEU A 278 6.94 -5.92 -19.21
C LEU A 278 6.80 -6.42 -20.65
N TRP A 279 7.31 -5.63 -21.62
CA TRP A 279 7.25 -6.01 -23.04
C TRP A 279 8.30 -7.04 -23.42
N ALA A 280 9.43 -7.08 -22.74
CA ALA A 280 10.45 -8.11 -22.92
C ALA A 280 10.07 -9.47 -22.28
N ALA A 281 9.13 -9.47 -21.33
CA ALA A 281 8.74 -10.65 -20.56
C ALA A 281 8.08 -11.71 -21.45
N LYS A 282 8.56 -12.96 -21.32
CA LYS A 282 8.07 -14.15 -22.05
C LYS A 282 7.72 -15.31 -21.11
N ILE A 283 8.33 -15.37 -19.96
CA ILE A 283 8.17 -16.45 -18.97
C ILE A 283 7.79 -15.88 -17.59
N PRO A 284 7.19 -16.67 -16.70
CA PRO A 284 6.75 -16.20 -15.38
C PRO A 284 7.83 -15.50 -14.54
N SER A 285 9.10 -15.92 -14.64
CA SER A 285 10.22 -15.27 -13.94
C SER A 285 10.47 -13.83 -14.37
N ASP A 286 10.19 -13.49 -15.63
CA ASP A 286 10.40 -12.14 -16.16
C ASP A 286 9.38 -11.18 -15.55
N TYR A 287 8.11 -11.61 -15.42
CA TYR A 287 7.08 -10.84 -14.73
C TYR A 287 7.42 -10.64 -13.25
N LYS A 288 8.04 -11.64 -12.59
CA LYS A 288 8.54 -11.50 -11.22
C LYS A 288 9.60 -10.38 -11.11
N SER A 289 10.51 -10.29 -12.08
CA SER A 289 11.51 -9.22 -12.15
C SER A 289 10.87 -7.84 -12.34
N CYS A 290 9.87 -7.74 -13.22
CA CYS A 290 9.09 -6.52 -13.40
C CYS A 290 8.40 -6.08 -12.10
N GLN A 291 7.76 -7.00 -11.36
CA GLN A 291 7.16 -6.71 -10.05
C GLN A 291 8.19 -6.22 -9.01
N GLN A 292 9.42 -6.73 -9.06
CA GLN A 292 10.49 -6.28 -8.14
C GLN A 292 10.89 -4.83 -8.40
N VAL A 293 10.93 -4.41 -9.68
CA VAL A 293 11.19 -3.01 -10.05
C VAL A 293 10.07 -2.08 -9.56
N ILE A 294 8.81 -2.51 -9.70
CA ILE A 294 7.68 -1.74 -9.13
C ILE A 294 7.76 -1.65 -7.61
N LYS A 295 8.09 -2.75 -6.91
CA LYS A 295 8.32 -2.72 -5.45
C LYS A 295 9.45 -1.78 -5.05
N PHE A 296 10.51 -1.74 -5.84
CA PHE A 296 11.60 -0.79 -5.63
C PHE A 296 11.11 0.65 -5.77
N ALA A 297 10.34 0.95 -6.83
CA ALA A 297 9.73 2.26 -7.01
C ALA A 297 8.81 2.65 -5.84
N MET A 298 8.01 1.70 -5.32
CA MET A 298 7.18 1.91 -4.12
C MET A 298 8.03 2.27 -2.90
N PHE A 299 9.11 1.52 -2.65
CA PHE A 299 10.02 1.76 -1.53
C PHE A 299 10.70 3.13 -1.63
N ILE A 300 11.22 3.47 -2.80
CA ILE A 300 11.84 4.77 -3.05
C ILE A 300 10.79 5.89 -2.95
N GLY A 301 9.58 5.68 -3.48
CA GLY A 301 8.46 6.62 -3.36
C GLY A 301 8.11 6.92 -1.89
N MET A 302 8.08 5.90 -1.03
CA MET A 302 7.90 6.09 0.42
C MET A 302 9.02 6.98 1.01
N LEU A 303 10.27 6.75 0.64
CA LEU A 303 11.41 7.52 1.14
C LEU A 303 11.49 8.95 0.57
N TYR A 304 10.71 9.28 -0.46
CA TYR A 304 10.62 10.66 -0.96
C TYR A 304 10.14 11.64 0.13
N SER A 305 9.44 11.16 1.15
CA SER A 305 9.07 11.94 2.35
C SER A 305 10.26 12.66 3.01
N ILE A 306 11.50 12.16 2.86
CA ILE A 306 12.72 12.83 3.33
C ILE A 306 12.91 14.19 2.63
N CYS A 307 12.59 14.27 1.34
CA CYS A 307 12.67 15.52 0.58
C CYS A 307 11.63 16.54 1.08
N ILE A 308 10.46 16.07 1.52
CA ILE A 308 9.39 16.91 2.07
C ILE A 308 9.87 17.56 3.38
N VAL A 309 10.40 16.77 4.31
CA VAL A 309 10.92 17.28 5.60
C VAL A 309 11.95 18.39 5.40
N ARG A 310 12.81 18.29 4.36
CA ARG A 310 13.88 19.26 4.10
C ARG A 310 13.43 20.47 3.30
N GLY A 311 12.30 20.39 2.64
CA GLY A 311 11.84 21.41 1.69
C GLY A 311 10.62 22.21 2.14
N LEU A 312 9.93 21.79 3.19
CA LEU A 312 8.90 22.63 3.83
C LEU A 312 9.62 23.83 4.45
N PRO A 313 9.28 25.08 4.05
CA PRO A 313 9.83 26.24 4.73
C PRO A 313 9.43 26.12 6.20
N MET A 314 10.43 26.06 7.07
CA MET A 314 10.24 26.29 8.50
C MET A 314 9.67 27.71 8.58
N ILE A 315 8.36 27.83 8.76
CA ILE A 315 7.70 29.10 9.02
C ILE A 315 8.17 29.48 10.42
N GLY A 316 9.26 30.28 10.45
CA GLY A 316 9.81 30.86 11.67
C GLY A 316 9.01 32.09 12.09
#